data_6a84656bfb7f669692343cc3ce1557fd
#
_entry.id   6a84656bfb7f669692343cc3ce1557fd
#
_cell.length_a   1.000
_cell.length_b   1.000
_cell.length_c   1.000
_cell.angle_alpha   90.00
_cell.angle_beta   90.00
_cell.angle_gamma   90.00
#
_symmetry.space_group_name_H-M   'P 1'
#
loop_
_entity.id
_entity.type
_entity.pdbx_description
1 polymer ?
#
loop_
_entity_poly.entity_id
_entity_poly.type
_entity_poly.pdbx_seq_one_letter_code
_entity_poly.pdbx_strand_id
1 'polypeptide(L)'
;MNIFQQYLVEEFAEDYQEGRLSRREALKLIASVTGGVLLANTILAGCTPPEATLIAATTNTTSSGAPPEATVTSAATEAPGENPTEPAPTEAAPSGAFEGQDIQFPGEDATLTGYLARPAGDGPFPVVLVCHENRGLTEHIKDVTRRLAQAGYVALAVDLLSRQGGTSAFASDEVPGTLGNISPDQFVADFSSGWEYLKTLPFAQADRVGMVGFCFGGGVTWLMATRMPELRAAVPFYGPHPPVEDVPNIQAAVLGIYAGNDQRINQGIPPIEEAMAQNGKIYEKVIYPGTDHAFHNDTGSRYNPEAATDAWRRTLEWFERYVRS
;
A
#
# COMPACT_ATOMS: atom_id res chain seq x y z
N MET A 1 16.81 -11.95 -10.52
CA MET A 1 15.84 -10.89 -10.22
C MET A 1 15.99 -10.51 -8.75
N ASN A 2 15.89 -9.22 -8.42
CA ASN A 2 15.80 -8.80 -7.03
C ASN A 2 14.34 -9.01 -6.51
N ILE A 3 14.13 -8.83 -5.20
CA ILE A 3 12.82 -9.07 -4.56
C ILE A 3 11.69 -8.22 -5.16
N PHE A 4 11.97 -6.99 -5.57
CA PHE A 4 10.97 -6.09 -6.16
C PHE A 4 10.62 -6.46 -7.60
N GLN A 5 11.59 -6.93 -8.38
CA GLN A 5 11.34 -7.50 -9.71
C GLN A 5 10.46 -8.75 -9.61
N GLN A 6 10.81 -9.66 -8.70
CA GLN A 6 10.02 -10.86 -8.47
C GLN A 6 8.59 -10.50 -8.06
N TYR A 7 8.43 -9.61 -7.09
CA TYR A 7 7.14 -9.11 -6.62
C TYR A 7 6.26 -8.58 -7.77
N LEU A 8 6.81 -7.70 -8.63
CA LEU A 8 6.07 -7.13 -9.75
C LEU A 8 5.68 -8.18 -10.79
N VAL A 9 6.57 -9.13 -11.09
CA VAL A 9 6.30 -10.23 -12.01
C VAL A 9 5.16 -11.11 -11.50
N GLU A 10 5.20 -11.47 -10.23
CA GLU A 10 4.15 -12.28 -9.58
C GLU A 10 2.81 -11.54 -9.53
N GLU A 11 2.81 -10.24 -9.23
CA GLU A 11 1.61 -9.40 -9.22
C GLU A 11 0.95 -9.36 -10.60
N PHE A 12 1.72 -9.13 -11.67
CA PHE A 12 1.16 -9.09 -13.02
C PHE A 12 0.70 -10.46 -13.53
N ALA A 13 1.35 -11.53 -13.08
CA ALA A 13 0.93 -12.89 -13.38
C ALA A 13 -0.41 -13.22 -12.67
N GLU A 14 -0.57 -12.81 -11.42
CA GLU A 14 -1.81 -12.95 -10.64
C GLU A 14 -2.94 -12.10 -11.26
N ASP A 15 -2.68 -10.83 -11.60
CA ASP A 15 -3.64 -9.95 -12.28
C ASP A 15 -4.12 -10.52 -13.62
N TYR A 16 -3.25 -11.23 -14.34
CA TYR A 16 -3.65 -11.97 -15.55
C TYR A 16 -4.51 -13.19 -15.23
N GLN A 17 -4.14 -14.00 -14.25
CA GLN A 17 -4.89 -15.19 -13.84
C GLN A 17 -6.30 -14.84 -13.36
N GLU A 18 -6.46 -13.72 -12.69
CA GLU A 18 -7.74 -13.22 -12.19
C GLU A 18 -8.52 -12.40 -13.25
N GLY A 19 -7.99 -12.25 -14.46
CA GLY A 19 -8.66 -11.56 -15.56
C GLY A 19 -8.65 -10.03 -15.47
N ARG A 20 -7.84 -9.47 -14.57
CA ARG A 20 -7.65 -8.01 -14.44
C ARG A 20 -6.77 -7.43 -15.54
N LEU A 21 -5.83 -8.21 -16.04
CA LEU A 21 -5.00 -7.88 -17.18
C LEU A 21 -5.27 -8.85 -18.33
N SER A 22 -5.30 -8.30 -19.55
CA SER A 22 -5.22 -9.16 -20.74
C SER A 22 -3.82 -9.80 -20.84
N ARG A 23 -3.71 -10.93 -21.55
CA ARG A 23 -2.41 -11.58 -21.78
C ARG A 23 -1.38 -10.63 -22.40
N ARG A 24 -1.82 -9.71 -23.27
CA ARG A 24 -0.94 -8.74 -23.93
C ARG A 24 -0.40 -7.71 -22.94
N GLU A 25 -1.24 -7.21 -22.05
CA GLU A 25 -0.85 -6.25 -21.01
C GLU A 25 0.11 -6.91 -20.00
N ALA A 26 -0.25 -8.08 -19.49
CA ALA A 26 0.63 -8.84 -18.58
C ALA A 26 1.99 -9.13 -19.24
N LEU A 27 2.01 -9.58 -20.51
CA LEU A 27 3.24 -9.81 -21.25
C LEU A 27 4.10 -8.54 -21.34
N LYS A 28 3.48 -7.38 -21.65
CA LYS A 28 4.19 -6.10 -21.76
C LYS A 28 4.80 -5.70 -20.40
N LEU A 29 4.02 -5.78 -19.32
CA LEU A 29 4.46 -5.42 -17.97
C LEU A 29 5.56 -6.36 -17.46
N ILE A 30 5.40 -7.67 -17.59
CA ILE A 30 6.42 -8.63 -17.16
C ILE A 30 7.70 -8.46 -17.99
N ALA A 31 7.59 -8.25 -19.30
CA ALA A 31 8.74 -8.03 -20.16
C ALA A 31 9.51 -6.75 -19.81
N SER A 32 8.82 -5.68 -19.39
CA SER A 32 9.44 -4.42 -18.96
C SER A 32 10.26 -4.59 -17.67
N VAL A 33 9.80 -5.46 -16.76
CA VAL A 33 10.52 -5.77 -15.51
C VAL A 33 11.68 -6.74 -15.74
N THR A 34 11.47 -7.76 -16.58
CA THR A 34 12.46 -8.85 -16.80
C THR A 34 13.47 -8.56 -17.91
N GLY A 35 13.26 -7.51 -18.69
CA GLY A 35 14.10 -7.14 -19.83
C GLY A 35 13.90 -8.04 -21.06
N GLY A 36 12.90 -8.95 -21.09
CA GLY A 36 12.75 -9.86 -22.22
C GLY A 36 11.38 -10.50 -22.40
N VAL A 37 10.85 -10.40 -23.64
CA VAL A 37 9.55 -11.00 -24.03
C VAL A 37 9.58 -12.53 -23.93
N LEU A 38 10.72 -13.19 -24.18
CA LEU A 38 10.82 -14.64 -24.09
C LEU A 38 10.62 -15.13 -22.68
N LEU A 39 11.25 -14.50 -21.69
CA LEU A 39 11.09 -14.84 -20.28
C LEU A 39 9.64 -14.57 -19.81
N ALA A 40 9.07 -13.43 -20.20
CA ALA A 40 7.69 -13.09 -19.91
C ALA A 40 6.70 -14.13 -20.47
N ASN A 41 6.90 -14.60 -21.71
CA ASN A 41 6.09 -15.67 -22.29
C ASN A 41 6.21 -16.99 -21.51
N THR A 42 7.42 -17.34 -21.07
CA THR A 42 7.63 -18.58 -20.28
C THR A 42 6.86 -18.51 -18.95
N ILE A 43 6.92 -17.37 -18.26
CA ILE A 43 6.18 -17.13 -17.01
C ILE A 43 4.66 -17.27 -17.25
N LEU A 44 4.12 -16.58 -18.24
CA LEU A 44 2.68 -16.60 -18.54
C LEU A 44 2.20 -17.94 -19.14
N ALA A 45 3.09 -18.76 -19.68
CA ALA A 45 2.71 -20.10 -20.15
C ALA A 45 2.33 -21.05 -19.01
N GLY A 46 2.84 -20.80 -17.80
CA GLY A 46 2.45 -21.53 -16.58
C GLY A 46 1.17 -21.00 -15.91
N CYS A 47 0.65 -19.85 -16.38
CA CYS A 47 -0.55 -19.24 -15.84
C CYS A 47 -1.77 -19.65 -16.66
N THR A 48 -2.76 -20.27 -16.02
CA THR A 48 -4.03 -20.61 -16.67
C THR A 48 -4.96 -19.40 -16.57
N PRO A 49 -5.43 -18.81 -17.70
CA PRO A 49 -6.43 -17.75 -17.62
C PRO A 49 -7.74 -18.29 -17.09
N PRO A 50 -8.61 -17.46 -16.46
CA PRO A 50 -9.94 -17.89 -16.10
C PRO A 50 -10.66 -18.39 -17.34
N GLU A 51 -11.32 -19.56 -17.25
CA GLU A 51 -12.17 -20.07 -18.33
C GLU A 51 -13.21 -19.00 -18.68
N ALA A 52 -13.12 -18.48 -19.89
CA ALA A 52 -14.16 -17.62 -20.41
C ALA A 52 -15.46 -18.45 -20.43
N THR A 53 -16.33 -18.23 -19.46
CA THR A 53 -17.67 -18.77 -19.47
C THR A 53 -18.37 -18.17 -20.67
N LEU A 54 -18.34 -18.90 -21.78
CA LEU A 54 -19.16 -18.63 -22.96
C LEU A 54 -20.60 -18.78 -22.50
N ILE A 55 -21.24 -17.69 -22.08
CA ILE A 55 -22.68 -17.60 -21.99
C ILE A 55 -23.15 -17.70 -23.45
N ALA A 56 -23.41 -18.92 -23.88
CA ALA A 56 -24.13 -19.17 -25.13
C ALA A 56 -25.49 -18.48 -24.97
N ALA A 57 -25.67 -17.38 -25.66
CA ALA A 57 -26.96 -16.73 -25.83
C ALA A 57 -27.85 -17.70 -26.60
N THR A 58 -28.55 -18.58 -25.90
CA THR A 58 -29.67 -19.33 -26.42
C THR A 58 -30.83 -18.34 -26.55
N THR A 59 -31.01 -17.86 -27.75
CA THR A 59 -32.26 -17.23 -28.18
C THR A 59 -33.35 -18.26 -28.16
N ASN A 60 -34.20 -18.28 -27.13
CA ASN A 60 -35.48 -18.96 -27.17
C ASN A 60 -36.59 -17.91 -27.26
N THR A 61 -37.20 -17.91 -28.43
CA THR A 61 -38.39 -17.15 -28.79
C THR A 61 -39.64 -17.87 -28.21
N THR A 62 -40.54 -17.03 -27.67
CA THR A 62 -42.00 -17.21 -27.47
C THR A 62 -42.51 -18.29 -26.51
N SER A 63 -43.22 -17.88 -25.46
CA SER A 63 -44.69 -17.99 -25.40
C SER A 63 -45.28 -17.31 -24.17
N SER A 64 -46.31 -16.55 -24.38
CA SER A 64 -47.28 -15.92 -23.54
C SER A 64 -47.85 -16.80 -22.42
N GLY A 65 -48.04 -16.26 -21.18
CA GLY A 65 -48.84 -16.82 -20.14
C GLY A 65 -48.82 -15.93 -18.89
N ALA A 66 -49.96 -15.31 -18.60
CA ALA A 66 -50.18 -14.39 -17.49
C ALA A 66 -50.17 -15.11 -16.10
N PRO A 67 -50.01 -14.36 -15.01
CA PRO A 67 -49.73 -14.87 -13.66
C PRO A 67 -51.02 -15.18 -12.88
N PRO A 68 -50.94 -15.98 -11.80
CA PRO A 68 -51.92 -15.88 -10.71
C PRO A 68 -51.31 -15.17 -9.50
N GLU A 69 -52.14 -14.31 -8.92
CA GLU A 69 -52.03 -13.71 -7.60
C GLU A 69 -51.85 -14.77 -6.48
N ALA A 70 -51.07 -14.42 -5.47
CA ALA A 70 -51.14 -15.08 -4.18
C ALA A 70 -50.89 -14.08 -3.03
N THR A 71 -51.90 -13.85 -2.36
CA THR A 71 -52.36 -13.46 -1.04
C THR A 71 -51.26 -13.30 0.04
N VAL A 72 -51.27 -12.10 0.64
CA VAL A 72 -50.61 -11.74 1.88
C VAL A 72 -51.30 -12.38 3.09
N THR A 73 -50.50 -12.92 4.02
CA THR A 73 -51.00 -13.11 5.38
C THR A 73 -49.94 -12.67 6.37
N SER A 74 -50.33 -11.64 7.14
CA SER A 74 -49.62 -11.06 8.27
C SER A 74 -49.76 -11.92 9.50
N ALA A 75 -48.67 -12.11 10.26
CA ALA A 75 -48.77 -12.35 11.71
C ALA A 75 -47.55 -11.80 12.40
N ALA A 76 -47.76 -10.75 13.18
CA ALA A 76 -46.84 -10.19 14.13
C ALA A 76 -46.75 -11.03 15.39
N THR A 77 -45.57 -11.17 15.98
CA THR A 77 -45.43 -11.31 17.44
C THR A 77 -44.11 -10.72 17.88
N GLU A 78 -44.20 -9.67 18.68
CA GLU A 78 -43.10 -9.01 19.40
C GLU A 78 -42.67 -9.85 20.60
N ALA A 79 -41.33 -9.85 20.90
CA ALA A 79 -40.82 -9.90 22.27
C ALA A 79 -39.44 -9.22 22.32
N PRO A 80 -39.10 -8.47 23.39
CA PRO A 80 -37.99 -7.51 23.40
C PRO A 80 -36.66 -8.18 23.75
N GLY A 81 -35.63 -7.97 22.92
CA GLY A 81 -34.26 -8.35 23.18
C GLY A 81 -33.37 -7.11 23.29
N GLU A 82 -32.64 -7.03 24.38
CA GLU A 82 -31.76 -5.94 24.77
C GLU A 82 -30.80 -5.52 23.68
N ASN A 83 -30.75 -4.23 23.45
CA ASN A 83 -29.85 -3.55 22.52
C ASN A 83 -28.43 -3.57 23.08
N PRO A 84 -27.40 -4.13 22.41
CA PRO A 84 -26.04 -3.90 22.83
C PRO A 84 -25.72 -2.43 22.62
N THR A 85 -25.27 -1.79 23.68
CA THR A 85 -24.84 -0.39 23.71
C THR A 85 -23.79 -0.16 22.62
N GLU A 86 -24.17 0.66 21.64
CA GLU A 86 -23.29 1.18 20.59
C GLU A 86 -22.11 1.91 21.27
N PRO A 87 -20.84 1.57 20.96
CA PRO A 87 -19.74 2.34 21.46
C PRO A 87 -19.85 3.77 20.91
N ALA A 88 -19.78 4.73 21.79
CA ALA A 88 -19.83 6.15 21.46
C ALA A 88 -18.82 6.46 20.32
N PRO A 89 -19.17 7.34 19.36
CA PRO A 89 -18.26 7.71 18.30
C PRO A 89 -17.02 8.35 18.93
N THR A 90 -15.87 7.67 18.75
CA THR A 90 -14.59 8.24 19.11
C THR A 90 -14.40 9.51 18.30
N GLU A 91 -14.23 10.61 19.00
CA GLU A 91 -14.02 11.95 18.46
C GLU A 91 -12.96 11.90 17.35
N ALA A 92 -13.36 12.23 16.12
CA ALA A 92 -12.45 12.32 14.99
C ALA A 92 -11.32 13.28 15.36
N ALA A 93 -10.07 12.87 15.18
CA ALA A 93 -8.91 13.73 15.38
C ALA A 93 -9.17 15.08 14.66
N PRO A 94 -8.84 16.23 15.28
CA PRO A 94 -9.13 17.52 14.70
C PRO A 94 -8.53 17.61 13.31
N SER A 95 -9.34 17.89 12.29
CA SER A 95 -8.91 18.17 10.93
C SER A 95 -8.17 19.51 10.94
N GLY A 96 -6.88 19.50 11.28
CA GLY A 96 -6.05 20.68 11.31
C GLY A 96 -5.85 21.23 9.88
N ALA A 97 -5.70 22.56 9.76
CA ALA A 97 -5.21 23.14 8.52
C ALA A 97 -3.82 22.56 8.20
N PHE A 98 -3.53 22.33 6.94
CA PHE A 98 -2.24 21.82 6.47
C PHE A 98 -1.78 22.57 5.23
N GLU A 99 -0.49 22.49 4.95
CA GLU A 99 0.14 22.97 3.73
C GLU A 99 0.74 21.78 2.99
N GLY A 100 0.59 21.73 1.65
CA GLY A 100 1.15 20.67 0.83
C GLY A 100 1.67 21.19 -0.50
N GLN A 101 2.85 20.70 -0.93
CA GLN A 101 3.48 21.15 -2.16
C GLN A 101 4.42 20.09 -2.76
N ASP A 102 4.56 20.13 -4.08
CA ASP A 102 5.65 19.41 -4.75
C ASP A 102 6.98 20.11 -4.42
N ILE A 103 8.00 19.31 -4.12
CA ILE A 103 9.33 19.82 -3.73
C ILE A 103 10.43 19.13 -4.51
N GLN A 104 11.60 19.76 -4.49
CA GLN A 104 12.88 19.16 -4.87
C GLN A 104 13.83 19.23 -3.68
N PHE A 105 14.64 18.20 -3.51
CA PHE A 105 15.63 18.14 -2.44
C PHE A 105 16.88 17.39 -2.90
N PRO A 106 18.04 17.60 -2.25
CA PRO A 106 19.29 16.93 -2.59
C PRO A 106 19.19 15.42 -2.32
N GLY A 107 19.59 14.60 -3.28
CA GLY A 107 19.88 13.18 -3.10
C GLY A 107 21.37 12.93 -3.35
N GLU A 108 21.83 11.72 -3.12
CA GLU A 108 23.16 11.28 -3.49
C GLU A 108 23.28 11.31 -5.03
N ASP A 109 24.16 12.17 -5.54
CA ASP A 109 24.43 12.37 -6.98
C ASP A 109 23.20 12.74 -7.85
N ALA A 110 22.09 13.20 -7.26
CA ALA A 110 20.89 13.60 -7.97
C ALA A 110 20.07 14.66 -7.22
N THR A 111 19.21 15.37 -7.95
CA THR A 111 18.08 16.08 -7.36
C THR A 111 16.89 15.18 -7.33
N LEU A 112 16.33 14.96 -6.14
CA LEU A 112 15.13 14.15 -5.95
C LEU A 112 13.89 15.05 -5.89
N THR A 113 12.74 14.47 -6.25
CA THR A 113 11.44 15.11 -6.18
C THR A 113 10.54 14.37 -5.20
N GLY A 114 9.55 15.06 -4.67
CA GLY A 114 8.56 14.45 -3.80
C GLY A 114 7.42 15.42 -3.51
N TYR A 115 6.50 14.97 -2.68
CA TYR A 115 5.42 15.78 -2.17
C TYR A 115 5.54 15.90 -0.65
N LEU A 116 5.69 17.13 -0.17
CA LEU A 116 5.78 17.46 1.25
C LEU A 116 4.46 18.04 1.72
N ALA A 117 3.92 17.52 2.80
CA ALA A 117 2.79 18.11 3.50
C ALA A 117 3.12 18.27 5.00
N ARG A 118 2.64 19.36 5.62
CA ARG A 118 2.87 19.64 7.03
C ARG A 118 1.63 20.23 7.69
N PRO A 119 1.46 20.06 9.00
CA PRO A 119 0.47 20.82 9.75
C PRO A 119 0.72 22.31 9.64
N ALA A 120 -0.32 23.12 9.71
CA ALA A 120 -0.16 24.57 9.88
C ALA A 120 0.43 24.89 11.28
N GLY A 121 1.25 25.92 11.34
CA GLY A 121 1.90 26.37 12.59
C GLY A 121 3.43 26.11 12.61
N ASP A 122 4.05 26.46 13.73
CA ASP A 122 5.50 26.54 13.81
C ASP A 122 6.21 25.20 14.06
N GLY A 123 5.50 24.20 14.64
CA GLY A 123 6.10 22.90 14.97
C GLY A 123 7.01 22.95 16.20
N PRO A 124 8.06 22.11 16.33
CA PRO A 124 8.36 21.01 15.38
C PRO A 124 7.39 19.83 15.50
N PHE A 125 7.09 19.21 14.36
CA PHE A 125 6.21 18.06 14.27
C PHE A 125 7.00 16.78 13.95
N PRO A 126 6.61 15.61 14.47
CA PRO A 126 7.21 14.34 14.09
C PRO A 126 7.01 14.06 12.59
N VAL A 127 7.89 13.26 12.00
CA VAL A 127 7.93 13.07 10.56
C VAL A 127 7.49 11.66 10.15
N VAL A 128 6.87 11.54 8.97
CA VAL A 128 6.51 10.26 8.34
C VAL A 128 6.97 10.27 6.88
N LEU A 129 7.76 9.28 6.51
CA LEU A 129 8.11 8.99 5.13
C LEU A 129 6.97 8.17 4.49
N VAL A 130 6.61 8.49 3.26
CA VAL A 130 5.52 7.82 2.54
C VAL A 130 6.07 7.19 1.28
N CYS A 131 5.88 5.89 1.09
CA CYS A 131 6.26 5.19 -0.13
C CYS A 131 5.05 4.86 -0.97
N HIS A 132 5.11 5.26 -2.22
CA HIS A 132 4.05 5.06 -3.21
C HIS A 132 3.96 3.60 -3.71
N GLU A 133 2.86 3.28 -4.37
CA GLU A 133 2.60 2.02 -5.04
C GLU A 133 3.47 1.85 -6.31
N ASN A 134 3.29 0.75 -7.04
CA ASN A 134 3.96 0.49 -8.31
C ASN A 134 3.55 1.43 -9.47
N ARG A 135 2.71 2.44 -9.18
CA ARG A 135 2.27 3.48 -10.12
C ARG A 135 3.01 4.81 -9.95
N GLY A 136 3.99 4.87 -9.04
CA GLY A 136 4.72 6.09 -8.74
C GLY A 136 3.98 7.07 -7.83
N LEU A 137 4.44 8.31 -7.78
CA LEU A 137 3.87 9.38 -6.95
C LEU A 137 2.58 9.93 -7.57
N THR A 138 1.47 9.23 -7.33
CA THR A 138 0.12 9.57 -7.81
C THR A 138 -0.59 10.55 -6.88
N GLU A 139 -1.73 11.12 -7.34
CA GLU A 139 -2.57 11.97 -6.49
C GLU A 139 -3.12 11.26 -5.26
N HIS A 140 -3.39 9.94 -5.33
CA HIS A 140 -3.76 9.14 -4.15
C HIS A 140 -2.67 9.20 -3.07
N ILE A 141 -1.40 9.02 -3.44
CA ILE A 141 -0.28 9.06 -2.49
C ILE A 141 -0.07 10.49 -1.93
N LYS A 142 -0.23 11.51 -2.77
CA LYS A 142 -0.23 12.91 -2.31
C LYS A 142 -1.38 13.16 -1.31
N ASP A 143 -2.55 12.56 -1.53
CA ASP A 143 -3.66 12.66 -0.59
C ASP A 143 -3.38 11.95 0.74
N VAL A 144 -2.81 10.75 0.72
CA VAL A 144 -2.33 10.06 1.93
C VAL A 144 -1.34 10.94 2.70
N THR A 145 -0.42 11.60 1.98
CA THR A 145 0.56 12.53 2.59
C THR A 145 -0.14 13.73 3.26
N ARG A 146 -1.18 14.28 2.63
CA ARG A 146 -2.02 15.34 3.22
C ARG A 146 -2.79 14.86 4.46
N ARG A 147 -3.34 13.64 4.43
CA ARG A 147 -4.03 13.04 5.60
C ARG A 147 -3.09 12.88 6.80
N LEU A 148 -1.81 12.55 6.59
CA LEU A 148 -0.81 12.54 7.65
C LEU A 148 -0.54 13.94 8.22
N ALA A 149 -0.48 14.95 7.36
CA ALA A 149 -0.34 16.34 7.80
C ALA A 149 -1.54 16.80 8.62
N GLN A 150 -2.76 16.45 8.23
CA GLN A 150 -3.99 16.69 9.01
C GLN A 150 -3.94 15.99 10.38
N ALA A 151 -3.29 14.83 10.46
CA ALA A 151 -3.09 14.07 11.70
C ALA A 151 -1.91 14.60 12.55
N GLY A 152 -1.23 15.67 12.11
CA GLY A 152 -0.19 16.34 12.91
C GLY A 152 1.23 15.84 12.66
N TYR A 153 1.52 15.28 11.49
CA TYR A 153 2.87 14.86 11.08
C TYR A 153 3.38 15.70 9.90
N VAL A 154 4.67 15.97 9.86
CA VAL A 154 5.31 16.37 8.60
C VAL A 154 5.49 15.10 7.76
N ALA A 155 4.87 15.05 6.60
CA ALA A 155 4.90 13.86 5.74
C ALA A 155 5.61 14.17 4.41
N LEU A 156 6.53 13.28 4.02
CA LEU A 156 7.26 13.37 2.76
C LEU A 156 7.05 12.08 1.94
N ALA A 157 6.35 12.22 0.82
CA ALA A 157 6.30 11.19 -0.20
C ALA A 157 7.43 11.41 -1.21
N VAL A 158 8.38 10.46 -1.26
CA VAL A 158 9.49 10.50 -2.21
C VAL A 158 9.04 9.91 -3.53
N ASP A 159 9.33 10.58 -4.65
CA ASP A 159 9.15 10.01 -5.98
C ASP A 159 10.38 9.14 -6.32
N LEU A 160 10.24 7.83 -6.25
CA LEU A 160 11.33 6.87 -6.51
C LEU A 160 11.81 6.87 -7.98
N LEU A 161 11.09 7.57 -8.86
CA LEU A 161 11.48 7.78 -10.26
C LEU A 161 12.22 9.11 -10.48
N SER A 162 12.54 9.84 -9.43
CA SER A 162 13.18 11.17 -9.50
C SER A 162 14.41 11.20 -10.41
N ARG A 163 15.28 10.17 -10.30
CA ARG A 163 16.52 10.06 -11.09
C ARG A 163 16.27 9.80 -12.58
N GLN A 164 15.07 9.32 -12.93
CA GLN A 164 14.63 9.06 -14.30
C GLN A 164 13.71 10.17 -14.85
N GLY A 165 13.58 11.28 -14.12
CA GLY A 165 12.76 12.42 -14.52
C GLY A 165 11.44 12.57 -13.77
N GLY A 166 11.19 11.70 -12.79
CA GLY A 166 9.96 11.67 -11.98
C GLY A 166 8.83 10.84 -12.60
N THR A 167 7.85 10.51 -11.79
CA THR A 167 6.67 9.71 -12.21
C THR A 167 5.97 10.29 -13.43
N SER A 168 5.86 11.62 -13.53
CA SER A 168 5.17 12.31 -14.62
C SER A 168 5.87 12.21 -15.98
N ALA A 169 7.12 11.75 -16.03
CA ALA A 169 7.87 11.55 -17.26
C ALA A 169 7.48 10.24 -18.00
N PHE A 170 6.69 9.38 -17.36
CA PHE A 170 6.36 8.04 -17.86
C PHE A 170 4.87 7.87 -18.14
N ALA A 171 4.53 7.06 -19.14
CA ALA A 171 3.19 6.50 -19.24
C ALA A 171 2.94 5.51 -18.09
N SER A 172 1.69 5.39 -17.65
CA SER A 172 1.34 4.61 -16.44
C SER A 172 1.75 3.13 -16.52
N ASP A 173 1.86 2.57 -17.70
CA ASP A 173 2.28 1.19 -17.97
C ASP A 173 3.82 1.02 -18.08
N GLU A 174 4.57 2.11 -18.07
CA GLU A 174 6.04 2.11 -18.06
C GLU A 174 6.62 2.21 -16.64
N VAL A 175 5.85 2.82 -15.72
CA VAL A 175 6.27 3.05 -14.33
C VAL A 175 6.71 1.76 -13.62
N PRO A 176 5.92 0.65 -13.64
CA PRO A 176 6.30 -0.55 -12.91
C PRO A 176 7.61 -1.18 -13.42
N GLY A 177 7.81 -1.19 -14.74
CA GLY A 177 9.05 -1.69 -15.33
C GLY A 177 10.26 -0.85 -14.95
N THR A 178 10.11 0.46 -14.93
CA THR A 178 11.18 1.38 -14.51
C THR A 178 11.52 1.18 -13.03
N LEU A 179 10.52 1.11 -12.14
CA LEU A 179 10.70 0.83 -10.71
C LEU A 179 11.38 -0.52 -10.47
N GLY A 180 10.96 -1.57 -11.16
CA GLY A 180 11.56 -2.91 -11.04
C GLY A 180 13.03 -2.96 -11.41
N ASN A 181 13.50 -2.06 -12.25
CA ASN A 181 14.89 -1.98 -12.68
C ASN A 181 15.77 -1.06 -11.80
N ILE A 182 15.20 -0.42 -10.78
CA ILE A 182 15.97 0.32 -9.77
C ILE A 182 16.46 -0.66 -8.70
N SER A 183 17.69 -0.46 -8.24
CA SER A 183 18.25 -1.31 -7.19
C SER A 183 17.60 -1.03 -5.83
N PRO A 184 17.42 -2.04 -4.96
CA PRO A 184 16.93 -1.81 -3.60
C PRO A 184 17.77 -0.81 -2.81
N ASP A 185 19.08 -0.79 -3.00
CA ASP A 185 19.98 0.14 -2.32
C ASP A 185 19.72 1.60 -2.74
N GLN A 186 19.26 1.82 -3.98
CA GLN A 186 18.88 3.18 -4.41
C GLN A 186 17.59 3.65 -3.71
N PHE A 187 16.62 2.77 -3.47
CA PHE A 187 15.43 3.13 -2.67
C PHE A 187 15.83 3.56 -1.26
N VAL A 188 16.77 2.83 -0.65
CA VAL A 188 17.31 3.19 0.67
C VAL A 188 18.01 4.54 0.63
N ALA A 189 18.86 4.79 -0.36
CA ALA A 189 19.58 6.06 -0.51
C ALA A 189 18.61 7.24 -0.71
N ASP A 190 17.56 7.06 -1.54
CA ASP A 190 16.62 8.13 -1.85
C ASP A 190 15.73 8.46 -0.62
N PHE A 191 15.26 7.46 0.14
CA PHE A 191 14.52 7.71 1.39
C PHE A 191 15.42 8.28 2.49
N SER A 192 16.66 7.82 2.61
CA SER A 192 17.64 8.39 3.55
C SER A 192 17.92 9.85 3.22
N SER A 193 18.06 10.19 1.94
CA SER A 193 18.21 11.59 1.49
C SER A 193 16.97 12.43 1.83
N GLY A 194 15.77 11.88 1.68
CA GLY A 194 14.52 12.54 2.09
C GLY A 194 14.48 12.81 3.60
N TRP A 195 14.91 11.86 4.41
CA TRP A 195 15.01 12.04 5.85
C TRP A 195 16.08 13.09 6.22
N GLU A 196 17.26 13.06 5.60
CA GLU A 196 18.30 14.10 5.80
C GLU A 196 17.78 15.49 5.42
N TYR A 197 17.01 15.59 4.33
CA TYR A 197 16.36 16.86 3.98
C TYR A 197 15.38 17.32 5.06
N LEU A 198 14.54 16.43 5.60
CA LEU A 198 13.62 16.78 6.68
C LEU A 198 14.35 17.31 7.93
N LYS A 199 15.55 16.84 8.23
CA LYS A 199 16.37 17.34 9.34
C LYS A 199 16.79 18.81 9.17
N THR A 200 16.77 19.34 7.95
CA THR A 200 17.10 20.74 7.67
C THR A 200 15.91 21.69 7.89
N LEU A 201 14.70 21.15 8.06
CA LEU A 201 13.48 21.94 8.16
C LEU A 201 13.18 22.29 9.62
N PRO A 202 13.02 23.59 9.97
CA PRO A 202 12.87 24.01 11.36
C PRO A 202 11.57 23.51 12.03
N PHE A 203 10.56 23.15 11.22
CA PHE A 203 9.28 22.65 11.68
C PHE A 203 9.21 21.12 11.78
N ALA A 204 10.29 20.38 11.40
CA ALA A 204 10.32 18.93 11.40
C ALA A 204 11.16 18.40 12.58
N GLN A 205 10.59 17.49 13.35
CA GLN A 205 11.27 16.73 14.40
C GLN A 205 11.74 15.39 13.82
N ALA A 206 12.79 15.41 13.01
CA ALA A 206 13.24 14.28 12.20
C ALA A 206 13.90 13.13 13.01
N ASP A 207 14.22 13.33 14.30
CA ASP A 207 14.57 12.26 15.24
C ASP A 207 13.38 11.39 15.65
N ARG A 208 12.17 11.81 15.31
CA ARG A 208 10.91 11.09 15.48
C ARG A 208 10.33 10.73 14.11
N VAL A 209 10.88 9.67 13.50
CA VAL A 209 10.55 9.28 12.14
C VAL A 209 9.80 7.95 12.10
N GLY A 210 8.67 7.96 11.37
CA GLY A 210 7.91 6.78 10.95
C GLY A 210 7.93 6.62 9.43
N MET A 211 7.48 5.47 8.94
CA MET A 211 7.30 5.22 7.52
C MET A 211 6.04 4.40 7.25
N VAL A 212 5.33 4.76 6.20
CA VAL A 212 4.21 3.99 5.65
C VAL A 212 4.40 3.81 4.14
N GLY A 213 4.01 2.67 3.63
CA GLY A 213 4.04 2.42 2.18
C GLY A 213 3.05 1.35 1.79
N PHE A 214 2.64 1.39 0.53
CA PHE A 214 1.53 0.61 0.00
C PHE A 214 1.99 -0.26 -1.16
N CYS A 215 1.54 -1.52 -1.23
CA CYS A 215 1.85 -2.40 -2.35
C CYS A 215 3.38 -2.57 -2.50
N PHE A 216 3.95 -2.23 -3.63
CA PHE A 216 5.39 -2.10 -3.84
C PHE A 216 6.08 -1.30 -2.72
N GLY A 217 5.49 -0.15 -2.35
CA GLY A 217 5.99 0.69 -1.27
C GLY A 217 5.88 0.06 0.11
N GLY A 218 4.97 -0.89 0.32
CA GLY A 218 4.96 -1.71 1.54
C GLY A 218 6.22 -2.56 1.66
N GLY A 219 6.70 -3.13 0.53
CA GLY A 219 8.00 -3.81 0.47
C GLY A 219 9.18 -2.88 0.73
N VAL A 220 9.14 -1.66 0.16
CA VAL A 220 10.18 -0.65 0.45
C VAL A 220 10.15 -0.22 1.92
N THR A 221 8.97 -0.13 2.54
CA THR A 221 8.84 0.15 3.99
C THR A 221 9.48 -0.95 4.83
N TRP A 222 9.29 -2.22 4.49
CA TRP A 222 9.99 -3.34 5.10
C TRP A 222 11.51 -3.24 4.89
N LEU A 223 11.96 -2.94 3.67
CA LEU A 223 13.38 -2.75 3.37
C LEU A 223 13.99 -1.64 4.23
N MET A 224 13.31 -0.48 4.32
CA MET A 224 13.76 0.63 5.16
C MET A 224 13.81 0.24 6.64
N ALA A 225 12.88 -0.55 7.13
CA ALA A 225 12.92 -1.04 8.51
C ALA A 225 14.16 -1.90 8.80
N THR A 226 14.71 -2.62 7.81
CA THR A 226 15.95 -3.40 7.96
C THR A 226 17.23 -2.59 7.75
N ARG A 227 17.16 -1.38 7.16
CA ARG A 227 18.33 -0.59 6.73
C ARG A 227 18.47 0.77 7.40
N MET A 228 17.40 1.27 8.02
CA MET A 228 17.37 2.59 8.69
C MET A 228 17.10 2.40 10.19
N PRO A 229 18.16 2.30 11.02
CA PRO A 229 18.00 2.06 12.46
C PRO A 229 17.32 3.21 13.21
N GLU A 230 17.27 4.41 12.64
CA GLU A 230 16.60 5.57 13.20
C GLU A 230 15.08 5.51 13.08
N LEU A 231 14.56 4.62 12.21
CA LEU A 231 13.13 4.46 12.02
C LEU A 231 12.46 3.91 13.29
N ARG A 232 11.53 4.66 13.86
CA ARG A 232 10.83 4.28 15.10
C ARG A 232 9.63 3.38 14.86
N ALA A 233 8.91 3.63 13.76
CA ALA A 233 7.74 2.83 13.37
C ALA A 233 7.68 2.63 11.85
N ALA A 234 7.27 1.45 11.45
CA ALA A 234 7.03 1.09 10.05
C ALA A 234 5.64 0.46 9.89
N VAL A 235 4.89 0.93 8.90
CA VAL A 235 3.56 0.40 8.58
C VAL A 235 3.50 -0.03 7.10
N PRO A 236 3.98 -1.23 6.78
CA PRO A 236 3.86 -1.79 5.43
C PRO A 236 2.44 -2.29 5.18
N PHE A 237 1.79 -1.77 4.13
CA PHE A 237 0.51 -2.26 3.63
C PHE A 237 0.74 -3.24 2.49
N TYR A 238 0.25 -4.47 2.63
CA TYR A 238 0.21 -5.54 1.62
C TYR A 238 1.44 -5.58 0.68
N GLY A 239 2.63 -5.38 1.24
CA GLY A 239 3.90 -5.42 0.52
C GLY A 239 4.70 -6.70 0.74
N PRO A 240 5.65 -7.01 -0.15
CA PRO A 240 6.53 -8.16 0.03
C PRO A 240 7.40 -8.01 1.28
N HIS A 241 7.62 -9.13 1.97
CA HIS A 241 8.42 -9.17 3.18
C HIS A 241 9.92 -9.14 2.85
N PRO A 242 10.77 -8.65 3.78
CA PRO A 242 12.22 -8.74 3.61
C PRO A 242 12.69 -10.19 3.80
N PRO A 243 13.92 -10.52 3.41
CA PRO A 243 14.57 -11.77 3.80
C PRO A 243 14.57 -11.90 5.34
N VAL A 244 14.27 -13.10 5.86
CA VAL A 244 14.19 -13.32 7.31
C VAL A 244 15.53 -13.10 8.02
N GLU A 245 16.65 -13.29 7.31
CA GLU A 245 18.00 -13.01 7.77
C GLU A 245 18.27 -11.52 8.04
N ASP A 246 17.48 -10.61 7.45
CA ASP A 246 17.59 -9.16 7.68
C ASP A 246 16.77 -8.68 8.88
N VAL A 247 15.85 -9.49 9.39
CA VAL A 247 14.98 -9.15 10.54
C VAL A 247 15.76 -8.73 11.81
N PRO A 248 16.92 -9.32 12.15
CA PRO A 248 17.71 -8.87 13.29
C PRO A 248 18.08 -7.38 13.27
N ASN A 249 18.18 -6.77 12.08
CA ASN A 249 18.55 -5.37 11.91
C ASN A 249 17.41 -4.40 12.23
N ILE A 250 16.14 -4.86 12.24
CA ILE A 250 14.97 -4.02 12.49
C ILE A 250 15.03 -3.44 13.90
N GLN A 251 14.92 -2.11 14.02
CA GLN A 251 14.77 -1.39 15.28
C GLN A 251 13.37 -0.79 15.44
N ALA A 252 12.67 -0.57 14.33
CA ALA A 252 11.34 -0.02 14.29
C ALA A 252 10.30 -0.96 14.90
N ALA A 253 9.26 -0.40 15.55
CA ALA A 253 8.02 -1.12 15.78
C ALA A 253 7.27 -1.28 14.44
N VAL A 254 6.88 -2.49 14.08
CA VAL A 254 6.25 -2.77 12.77
C VAL A 254 4.80 -3.20 12.94
N LEU A 255 3.90 -2.54 12.20
CA LEU A 255 2.50 -2.92 12.04
C LEU A 255 2.25 -3.38 10.60
N GLY A 256 2.19 -4.68 10.35
CA GLY A 256 1.87 -5.25 9.05
C GLY A 256 0.37 -5.21 8.77
N ILE A 257 -0.04 -4.56 7.70
CA ILE A 257 -1.43 -4.47 7.24
C ILE A 257 -1.59 -5.33 5.99
N TYR A 258 -2.53 -6.28 6.02
CA TYR A 258 -2.69 -7.29 4.97
C TYR A 258 -4.13 -7.42 4.49
N ALA A 259 -4.29 -7.74 3.21
CA ALA A 259 -5.57 -8.08 2.60
C ALA A 259 -5.83 -9.59 2.73
N GLY A 260 -7.05 -9.97 3.11
CA GLY A 260 -7.38 -11.38 3.38
C GLY A 260 -7.30 -12.28 2.16
N ASN A 261 -7.60 -11.77 0.97
CA ASN A 261 -7.57 -12.52 -0.29
C ASN A 261 -6.18 -12.52 -0.96
N ASP A 262 -5.21 -11.75 -0.46
CA ASP A 262 -3.85 -11.63 -1.03
C ASP A 262 -2.95 -12.79 -0.56
N GLN A 263 -3.16 -13.98 -1.12
CA GLN A 263 -2.41 -15.17 -0.71
C GLN A 263 -0.93 -15.07 -1.05
N ARG A 264 -0.57 -14.36 -2.12
CA ARG A 264 0.81 -14.15 -2.57
C ARG A 264 1.64 -13.44 -1.49
N ILE A 265 1.07 -12.43 -0.83
CA ILE A 265 1.73 -11.74 0.28
C ILE A 265 1.57 -12.53 1.58
N ASN A 266 0.38 -13.05 1.86
CA ASN A 266 0.05 -13.66 3.15
C ASN A 266 0.84 -14.94 3.44
N GLN A 267 1.28 -15.69 2.42
CA GLN A 267 2.17 -16.85 2.61
C GLN A 267 3.51 -16.50 3.27
N GLY A 268 3.96 -15.24 3.16
CA GLY A 268 5.18 -14.76 3.80
C GLY A 268 4.99 -14.31 5.27
N ILE A 269 3.75 -14.21 5.77
CA ILE A 269 3.48 -13.75 7.14
C ILE A 269 4.06 -14.71 8.19
N PRO A 270 3.83 -16.04 8.15
CA PRO A 270 4.31 -16.92 9.21
C PRO A 270 5.82 -16.88 9.41
N PRO A 271 6.69 -16.97 8.37
CA PRO A 271 8.14 -16.89 8.59
C PRO A 271 8.61 -15.53 9.11
N ILE A 272 7.97 -14.42 8.70
CA ILE A 272 8.29 -13.10 9.24
C ILE A 272 7.87 -12.98 10.71
N GLU A 273 6.69 -13.43 11.07
CA GLU A 273 6.19 -13.42 12.45
C GLU A 273 7.10 -14.21 13.38
N GLU A 274 7.53 -15.40 12.94
CA GLU A 274 8.49 -16.22 13.67
C GLU A 274 9.84 -15.51 13.84
N ALA A 275 10.39 -14.94 12.77
CA ALA A 275 11.66 -14.22 12.81
C ALA A 275 11.60 -12.97 13.69
N MET A 276 10.52 -12.19 13.64
CA MET A 276 10.31 -11.03 14.52
C MET A 276 10.26 -11.46 15.99
N ALA A 277 9.52 -12.52 16.31
CA ALA A 277 9.43 -13.06 17.66
C ALA A 277 10.78 -13.59 18.18
N GLN A 278 11.50 -14.37 17.38
CA GLN A 278 12.82 -14.92 17.73
C GLN A 278 13.88 -13.84 18.02
N ASN A 279 13.75 -12.68 17.34
CA ASN A 279 14.66 -11.55 17.52
C ASN A 279 14.14 -10.50 18.51
N GLY A 280 13.02 -10.76 19.22
CA GLY A 280 12.44 -9.84 20.20
C GLY A 280 11.99 -8.51 19.64
N LYS A 281 11.60 -8.49 18.34
CA LYS A 281 11.14 -7.28 17.66
C LYS A 281 9.68 -7.00 17.94
N ILE A 282 9.30 -5.70 17.99
CA ILE A 282 7.92 -5.28 18.14
C ILE A 282 7.22 -5.46 16.80
N TYR A 283 6.25 -6.37 16.74
CA TYR A 283 5.47 -6.66 15.54
C TYR A 283 4.02 -6.94 15.88
N GLU A 284 3.14 -6.22 15.22
CA GLU A 284 1.71 -6.52 15.18
C GLU A 284 1.28 -6.69 13.72
N LYS A 285 0.24 -7.49 13.49
CA LYS A 285 -0.35 -7.67 12.17
C LYS A 285 -1.87 -7.56 12.23
N VAL A 286 -2.44 -7.03 11.14
CA VAL A 286 -3.89 -7.03 10.92
C VAL A 286 -4.16 -7.56 9.51
N ILE A 287 -4.98 -8.61 9.43
CA ILE A 287 -5.44 -9.18 8.16
C ILE A 287 -6.94 -8.85 8.04
N TYR A 288 -7.32 -8.16 6.96
CA TYR A 288 -8.71 -7.76 6.71
C TYR A 288 -9.41 -8.82 5.86
N PRO A 289 -10.31 -9.65 6.44
CA PRO A 289 -10.98 -10.72 5.69
C PRO A 289 -11.81 -10.18 4.52
N GLY A 290 -11.80 -10.88 3.39
CA GLY A 290 -12.61 -10.52 2.22
C GLY A 290 -12.15 -9.28 1.45
N THR A 291 -10.98 -8.74 1.78
CA THR A 291 -10.38 -7.63 1.03
C THR A 291 -9.33 -8.13 0.05
N ASP A 292 -9.19 -7.44 -1.05
CA ASP A 292 -8.19 -7.71 -2.08
C ASP A 292 -6.94 -6.81 -1.89
N HIS A 293 -5.84 -7.19 -2.54
CA HIS A 293 -4.65 -6.34 -2.64
C HIS A 293 -5.02 -4.90 -3.03
N ALA A 294 -4.39 -3.89 -2.44
CA ALA A 294 -4.67 -2.46 -2.62
C ALA A 294 -6.05 -1.98 -2.12
N PHE A 295 -6.67 -2.65 -1.15
CA PHE A 295 -7.98 -2.26 -0.59
C PHE A 295 -8.03 -0.87 0.02
N HIS A 296 -6.89 -0.26 0.35
CA HIS A 296 -6.82 1.10 0.91
C HIS A 296 -6.92 2.19 -0.15
N ASN A 297 -6.62 1.89 -1.41
CA ASN A 297 -6.59 2.87 -2.49
C ASN A 297 -8.02 3.22 -2.97
N ASP A 298 -8.51 4.39 -2.55
CA ASP A 298 -9.86 4.90 -2.85
C ASP A 298 -10.06 5.35 -4.30
N THR A 299 -9.02 5.31 -5.12
CA THR A 299 -9.11 5.55 -6.57
C THR A 299 -9.17 4.25 -7.38
N GLY A 300 -9.01 3.10 -6.73
CA GLY A 300 -9.00 1.78 -7.35
C GLY A 300 -10.30 0.99 -7.16
N SER A 301 -10.55 0.02 -8.05
CA SER A 301 -11.74 -0.84 -8.00
C SER A 301 -11.76 -1.83 -6.83
N ARG A 302 -10.63 -2.05 -6.16
CA ARG A 302 -10.47 -2.95 -4.99
C ARG A 302 -10.65 -2.23 -3.66
N TYR A 303 -11.03 -0.96 -3.68
CA TYR A 303 -11.24 -0.16 -2.47
C TYR A 303 -12.30 -0.77 -1.57
N ASN A 304 -11.95 -0.96 -0.31
CA ASN A 304 -12.88 -1.35 0.75
C ASN A 304 -12.90 -0.26 1.82
N PRO A 305 -13.95 0.58 1.87
CA PRO A 305 -13.97 1.76 2.74
C PRO A 305 -13.91 1.44 4.23
N GLU A 306 -14.53 0.34 4.67
CA GLU A 306 -14.53 -0.08 6.07
C GLU A 306 -13.13 -0.51 6.51
N ALA A 307 -12.52 -1.44 5.75
CA ALA A 307 -11.17 -1.91 6.04
C ALA A 307 -10.13 -0.80 5.92
N ALA A 308 -10.25 0.08 4.90
CA ALA A 308 -9.34 1.21 4.70
C ALA A 308 -9.41 2.21 5.87
N THR A 309 -10.62 2.50 6.36
CA THR A 309 -10.82 3.41 7.49
C THR A 309 -10.21 2.84 8.78
N ASP A 310 -10.45 1.56 9.09
CA ASP A 310 -9.88 0.93 10.28
C ASP A 310 -8.35 0.80 10.16
N ALA A 311 -7.82 0.40 9.00
CA ALA A 311 -6.39 0.32 8.76
C ALA A 311 -5.69 1.66 8.94
N TRP A 312 -6.32 2.74 8.44
CA TRP A 312 -5.82 4.10 8.63
C TRP A 312 -5.82 4.54 10.10
N ARG A 313 -6.90 4.30 10.83
CA ARG A 313 -6.99 4.56 12.26
C ARG A 313 -5.86 3.85 13.04
N ARG A 314 -5.65 2.54 12.77
CA ARG A 314 -4.57 1.76 13.39
C ARG A 314 -3.18 2.29 13.04
N THR A 315 -2.99 2.75 11.80
CA THR A 315 -1.74 3.40 11.38
C THR A 315 -1.45 4.64 12.21
N LEU A 316 -2.44 5.51 12.40
CA LEU A 316 -2.28 6.72 13.21
C LEU A 316 -2.04 6.40 14.70
N GLU A 317 -2.75 5.43 15.27
CA GLU A 317 -2.54 4.95 16.63
C GLU A 317 -1.11 4.37 16.81
N TRP A 318 -0.59 3.66 15.80
CA TRP A 318 0.77 3.14 15.80
C TRP A 318 1.81 4.25 15.79
N PHE A 319 1.62 5.25 14.95
CA PHE A 319 2.51 6.41 14.91
C PHE A 319 2.40 7.27 16.17
N GLU A 320 1.23 7.41 16.75
CA GLU A 320 1.08 8.10 18.04
C GLU A 320 1.91 7.40 19.12
N ARG A 321 1.84 6.08 19.18
CA ARG A 321 2.52 5.28 20.19
C ARG A 321 4.04 5.24 20.04
N TYR A 322 4.57 5.19 18.83
CA TYR A 322 5.99 4.90 18.60
C TYR A 322 6.78 6.05 17.95
N VAL A 323 6.09 6.99 17.31
CA VAL A 323 6.74 8.15 16.65
C VAL A 323 6.56 9.40 17.47
N ARG A 324 5.35 9.66 18.00
CA ARG A 324 5.05 10.88 18.73
C ARG A 324 5.44 10.83 20.22
N SER A 325 5.37 9.68 20.83
CA SER A 325 5.70 9.49 22.25
C SER A 325 7.20 9.62 22.58
#